data_bf271e0f8e67abf43407c4c3f2dc2395
#
_entry.id   bf271e0f8e67abf43407c4c3f2dc2395
#
_cell.length_a   1.000
_cell.length_b   1.000
_cell.length_c   1.000
_cell.angle_alpha   90.00
_cell.angle_beta   90.00
_cell.angle_gamma   90.00
#
_symmetry.space_group_name_H-M   'P 1'
#
loop_
_entity.id
_entity.type
_entity.pdbx_description
1 polymer ?
#
loop_
_entity_poly.entity_id
_entity_poly.type
_entity_poly.pdbx_seq_one_letter_code
_entity_poly.pdbx_strand_id
1 'polypeptide(L)'
;WIVGGEPVPPAGGWALPEDEFSHRDGAITQSEVRAVALAKLAPRPGTLVWDVGAGCGSVAVECARMGAAVIAVESDEAQAVRLVTNATHHGVDVRVEEGEMPRALRDLPRPDSIFVGSGGSDVVAACAHAGATRVVVALAALDRVGPTRDALRSAGYEVEGVQISANRLAELPDGASRLDAADPVVLVSGWKKQ
;
A
#
# COMPACT_ATOMS: atom_id res chain seq x y z
N TRP A 1 9.67 20.77 -3.10
CA TRP A 1 10.82 21.51 -3.65
C TRP A 1 12.07 20.82 -3.20
N ILE A 2 12.72 20.05 -4.08
CA ILE A 2 14.03 19.45 -3.80
C ILE A 2 15.07 20.51 -4.17
N VAL A 3 15.69 21.08 -3.18
CA VAL A 3 16.92 21.84 -3.38
C VAL A 3 18.06 20.82 -3.34
N GLY A 4 18.55 20.46 -4.51
CA GLY A 4 19.90 19.99 -4.80
C GLY A 4 20.62 19.12 -3.75
N GLY A 5 20.05 17.95 -3.41
CA GLY A 5 20.80 16.85 -2.81
C GLY A 5 20.68 15.65 -3.72
N GLU A 6 21.75 14.92 -3.96
CA GLU A 6 21.65 13.61 -4.59
C GLU A 6 20.68 12.75 -3.76
N PRO A 7 19.77 11.96 -4.40
CA PRO A 7 18.95 11.02 -3.67
C PRO A 7 19.89 10.08 -2.91
N VAL A 8 19.91 10.16 -1.60
CA VAL A 8 20.60 9.16 -0.79
C VAL A 8 19.79 7.87 -0.98
N PRO A 9 20.34 6.83 -1.62
CA PRO A 9 19.62 5.59 -1.72
C PRO A 9 19.32 5.10 -0.30
N PRO A 10 18.08 4.69 -0.01
CA PRO A 10 17.73 4.21 1.31
C PRO A 10 18.69 3.08 1.70
N ALA A 11 19.27 3.19 2.89
CA ALA A 11 20.04 2.07 3.46
C ALA A 11 19.11 0.86 3.57
N GLY A 12 19.48 -0.24 2.91
CA GLY A 12 18.63 -1.41 2.79
C GLY A 12 17.76 -1.42 1.53
N GLY A 13 17.27 -2.59 1.17
CA GLY A 13 16.41 -2.80 0.02
C GLY A 13 15.01 -2.19 0.18
N TRP A 14 14.08 -2.70 -0.59
CA TRP A 14 12.64 -2.47 -0.50
C TRP A 14 11.95 -3.74 0.05
N ALA A 15 10.68 -3.65 0.40
CA ALA A 15 9.95 -4.71 1.11
C ALA A 15 10.58 -5.04 2.48
N LEU A 16 10.78 -4.00 3.27
CA LEU A 16 11.36 -4.13 4.61
C LEU A 16 10.56 -5.11 5.48
N PRO A 17 11.19 -5.81 6.43
CA PRO A 17 10.50 -6.63 7.41
C PRO A 17 9.45 -5.83 8.20
N GLU A 18 8.45 -6.51 8.76
CA GLU A 18 7.37 -5.86 9.51
C GLU A 18 7.85 -5.19 10.80
N ASP A 19 8.91 -5.70 11.41
CA ASP A 19 9.53 -5.16 12.64
C ASP A 19 10.24 -3.81 12.44
N GLU A 20 10.49 -3.41 11.18
CA GLU A 20 10.95 -2.06 10.84
C GLU A 20 9.84 -0.99 10.97
N PHE A 21 8.61 -1.41 11.25
CA PHE A 21 7.45 -0.52 11.37
C PHE A 21 6.76 -0.70 12.72
N SER A 22 6.41 0.41 13.37
CA SER A 22 5.44 0.38 14.46
C SER A 22 4.06 0.04 13.89
N HIS A 23 3.45 -1.04 14.37
CA HIS A 23 2.09 -1.46 13.96
C HIS A 23 1.29 -1.97 15.17
N ARG A 24 -0.05 -2.08 15.03
CA ARG A 24 -0.93 -2.60 16.05
C ARG A 24 -1.31 -4.05 15.72
N ASP A 25 -1.02 -4.99 16.62
CA ASP A 25 -1.51 -6.38 16.59
C ASP A 25 -1.35 -7.08 15.22
N GLY A 26 -0.23 -6.86 14.54
CA GLY A 26 0.02 -7.42 13.22
C GLY A 26 -0.77 -6.77 12.08
N ALA A 27 -1.49 -5.69 12.33
CA ALA A 27 -2.20 -4.92 11.30
C ALA A 27 -1.20 -4.12 10.44
N ILE A 28 -0.52 -4.83 9.55
CA ILE A 28 0.45 -4.32 8.59
C ILE A 28 0.38 -5.16 7.32
N THR A 29 0.64 -4.54 6.19
CA THR A 29 0.83 -5.29 4.93
C THR A 29 2.13 -6.09 5.00
N GLN A 30 2.02 -7.42 4.91
CA GLN A 30 3.16 -8.33 4.93
C GLN A 30 4.21 -7.92 3.89
N SER A 31 5.49 -8.13 4.19
CA SER A 31 6.60 -7.72 3.33
C SER A 31 6.51 -8.31 1.92
N GLU A 32 6.10 -9.56 1.79
CA GLU A 32 5.93 -10.24 0.49
C GLU A 32 4.76 -9.65 -0.32
N VAL A 33 3.64 -9.34 0.36
CA VAL A 33 2.48 -8.67 -0.26
C VAL A 33 2.87 -7.26 -0.68
N ARG A 34 3.58 -6.53 0.18
CA ARG A 34 4.07 -5.18 -0.08
C ARG A 34 5.06 -5.16 -1.23
N ALA A 35 5.98 -6.13 -1.31
CA ALA A 35 6.90 -6.27 -2.42
C ALA A 35 6.19 -6.33 -3.77
N VAL A 36 5.16 -7.18 -3.87
CA VAL A 36 4.38 -7.31 -5.11
C VAL A 36 3.55 -6.06 -5.37
N ALA A 37 2.95 -5.46 -4.33
CA ALA A 37 2.19 -4.22 -4.47
C ALA A 37 3.06 -3.08 -5.00
N LEU A 38 4.26 -2.88 -4.45
CA LEU A 38 5.23 -1.86 -4.91
C LEU A 38 5.65 -2.09 -6.37
N ALA A 39 5.89 -3.33 -6.77
CA ALA A 39 6.21 -3.67 -8.16
C ALA A 39 5.07 -3.29 -9.13
N LYS A 40 3.80 -3.44 -8.70
CA LYS A 40 2.61 -3.09 -9.48
C LYS A 40 2.35 -1.58 -9.50
N LEU A 41 2.56 -0.89 -8.38
CA LEU A 41 2.42 0.58 -8.26
C LEU A 41 3.48 1.33 -9.04
N ALA A 42 4.70 0.78 -9.12
CA ALA A 42 5.87 1.36 -9.76
C ALA A 42 6.19 2.80 -9.25
N PRO A 43 6.31 3.02 -7.93
CA PRO A 43 6.66 4.32 -7.38
C PRO A 43 8.06 4.74 -7.83
N ARG A 44 8.24 6.04 -8.13
CA ARG A 44 9.53 6.60 -8.57
C ARG A 44 9.53 8.13 -8.40
N PRO A 45 10.68 8.78 -8.47
CA PRO A 45 10.75 10.25 -8.50
C PRO A 45 9.84 10.84 -9.58
N GLY A 46 9.10 11.90 -9.22
CA GLY A 46 8.16 12.59 -10.11
C GLY A 46 6.79 11.95 -10.22
N THR A 47 6.48 10.89 -9.46
CA THR A 47 5.13 10.31 -9.38
C THR A 47 4.48 10.61 -8.04
N LEU A 48 3.14 10.71 -8.06
CA LEU A 48 2.30 10.82 -6.87
C LEU A 48 1.58 9.50 -6.62
N VAL A 49 1.74 8.95 -5.43
CA VAL A 49 1.05 7.74 -4.97
C VAL A 49 0.04 8.11 -3.91
N TRP A 50 -1.18 7.56 -4.01
CA TRP A 50 -2.10 7.52 -2.89
C TRP A 50 -2.02 6.16 -2.19
N ASP A 51 -1.92 6.19 -0.86
CA ASP A 51 -2.08 5.02 0.02
C ASP A 51 -3.40 5.18 0.78
N VAL A 52 -4.43 4.45 0.37
CA VAL A 52 -5.82 4.61 0.85
C VAL A 52 -6.16 3.50 1.84
N GLY A 53 -6.52 3.91 3.05
CA GLY A 53 -6.60 3.01 4.20
C GLY A 53 -5.20 2.55 4.61
N ALA A 54 -4.33 3.54 4.82
CA ALA A 54 -2.89 3.35 4.93
C ALA A 54 -2.46 2.59 6.20
N GLY A 55 -3.30 2.57 7.23
CA GLY A 55 -2.96 1.97 8.50
C GLY A 55 -1.68 2.58 9.09
N CYS A 56 -0.73 1.74 9.44
CA CYS A 56 0.57 2.20 9.95
C CYS A 56 1.49 2.81 8.86
N GLY A 57 1.06 2.85 7.59
CA GLY A 57 1.76 3.50 6.49
C GLY A 57 2.92 2.75 5.88
N SER A 58 3.01 1.43 6.05
CA SER A 58 4.16 0.67 5.54
C SER A 58 4.32 0.77 4.01
N VAL A 59 3.21 0.82 3.25
CA VAL A 59 3.25 1.02 1.80
C VAL A 59 3.61 2.46 1.46
N ALA A 60 2.99 3.44 2.15
CA ALA A 60 3.29 4.86 1.98
C ALA A 60 4.78 5.17 2.18
N VAL A 61 5.34 4.69 3.29
CA VAL A 61 6.76 4.88 3.64
C VAL A 61 7.67 4.31 2.56
N GLU A 62 7.41 3.09 2.12
CA GLU A 62 8.27 2.48 1.09
C GLU A 62 8.13 3.15 -0.28
N CYS A 63 6.92 3.60 -0.67
CA CYS A 63 6.75 4.42 -1.87
C CYS A 63 7.57 5.71 -1.79
N ALA A 64 7.55 6.38 -0.63
CA ALA A 64 8.33 7.60 -0.39
C ALA A 64 9.84 7.33 -0.40
N ARG A 65 10.30 6.20 0.18
CA ARG A 65 11.70 5.76 0.13
C ARG A 65 12.18 5.51 -1.31
N MET A 66 11.29 5.11 -2.21
CA MET A 66 11.56 4.96 -3.66
C MET A 66 11.50 6.30 -4.41
N GLY A 67 11.27 7.42 -3.72
CA GLY A 67 11.30 8.78 -4.26
C GLY A 67 9.98 9.30 -4.80
N ALA A 68 8.89 8.59 -4.64
CA ALA A 68 7.56 9.09 -4.99
C ALA A 68 7.07 10.13 -3.96
N ALA A 69 6.30 11.11 -4.41
CA ALA A 69 5.45 11.88 -3.50
C ALA A 69 4.29 10.99 -3.04
N VAL A 70 3.91 11.07 -1.76
CA VAL A 70 2.88 10.19 -1.20
C VAL A 70 1.85 10.99 -0.42
N ILE A 71 0.57 10.68 -0.66
CA ILE A 71 -0.55 11.09 0.18
C ILE A 71 -1.15 9.80 0.75
N ALA A 72 -1.09 9.67 2.07
CA ALA A 72 -1.70 8.58 2.81
C ALA A 72 -3.03 9.04 3.42
N VAL A 73 -4.09 8.27 3.23
CA VAL A 73 -5.42 8.56 3.76
C VAL A 73 -5.79 7.52 4.81
N GLU A 74 -6.07 7.97 6.03
CA GLU A 74 -6.39 7.10 7.16
C GLU A 74 -7.47 7.74 8.02
N SER A 75 -8.42 6.95 8.50
CA SER A 75 -9.52 7.42 9.35
C SER A 75 -9.30 7.17 10.84
N ASP A 76 -8.45 6.21 11.20
CA ASP A 76 -8.08 5.92 12.58
C ASP A 76 -6.90 6.84 12.99
N GLU A 77 -7.17 7.81 13.88
CA GLU A 77 -6.18 8.75 14.40
C GLU A 77 -4.94 8.06 14.98
N ALA A 78 -5.13 6.94 15.69
CA ALA A 78 -4.01 6.22 16.27
C ALA A 78 -3.11 5.56 15.21
N GLN A 79 -3.68 5.16 14.08
CA GLN A 79 -2.91 4.66 12.94
C GLN A 79 -2.24 5.80 12.18
N ALA A 80 -2.91 6.94 12.00
CA ALA A 80 -2.32 8.14 11.41
C ALA A 80 -1.08 8.60 12.19
N VAL A 81 -1.13 8.61 13.52
CA VAL A 81 0.02 8.89 14.40
C VAL A 81 1.16 7.89 14.19
N ARG A 82 0.84 6.58 14.08
CA ARG A 82 1.87 5.55 13.80
C ARG A 82 2.50 5.75 12.42
N LEU A 83 1.71 6.10 11.42
CA LEU A 83 2.19 6.40 10.08
C LEU A 83 3.22 7.54 10.11
N VAL A 84 2.90 8.65 10.78
CA VAL A 84 3.84 9.79 10.93
C VAL A 84 5.10 9.34 11.67
N THR A 85 4.97 8.51 12.70
CA THR A 85 6.12 7.96 13.44
C THR A 85 7.00 7.11 12.53
N ASN A 86 6.40 6.21 11.74
CA ASN A 86 7.13 5.37 10.80
C ASN A 86 7.80 6.19 9.68
N ALA A 87 7.11 7.17 9.11
CA ALA A 87 7.68 8.07 8.11
C ALA A 87 8.90 8.82 8.67
N THR A 88 8.80 9.33 9.89
CA THR A 88 9.91 10.01 10.58
C THR A 88 11.07 9.06 10.83
N HIS A 89 10.80 7.84 11.31
CA HIS A 89 11.82 6.82 11.58
C HIS A 89 12.62 6.47 10.31
N HIS A 90 11.94 6.36 9.20
CA HIS A 90 12.56 6.06 7.89
C HIS A 90 13.08 7.29 7.15
N GLY A 91 13.00 8.50 7.74
CA GLY A 91 13.51 9.72 7.15
C GLY A 91 12.83 10.14 5.84
N VAL A 92 11.54 9.81 5.68
CA VAL A 92 10.76 10.16 4.50
C VAL A 92 9.61 11.10 4.84
N ASP A 93 9.17 11.86 3.84
CA ASP A 93 8.02 12.76 3.96
C ASP A 93 6.78 12.11 3.32
N VAL A 94 5.70 12.02 4.10
CA VAL A 94 4.40 11.51 3.69
C VAL A 94 3.33 12.51 4.13
N ARG A 95 2.55 13.03 3.19
CA ARG A 95 1.38 13.83 3.52
C ARG A 95 0.29 12.90 4.04
N VAL A 96 -0.19 13.15 5.26
CA VAL A 96 -1.27 12.38 5.88
C VAL A 96 -2.55 13.19 5.81
N GLU A 97 -3.61 12.58 5.26
CA GLU A 97 -4.98 13.09 5.25
C GLU A 97 -5.82 12.23 6.18
N GLU A 98 -6.23 12.81 7.29
CA GLU A 98 -7.15 12.15 8.22
C GLU A 98 -8.58 12.37 7.78
N GLY A 99 -9.34 11.29 7.63
CA GLY A 99 -10.74 11.39 7.28
C GLY A 99 -11.38 10.12 6.75
N GLU A 100 -12.70 10.14 6.77
CA GLU A 100 -13.54 9.03 6.30
C GLU A 100 -13.51 8.91 4.78
N MET A 101 -13.21 7.72 4.30
CA MET A 101 -13.22 7.38 2.88
C MET A 101 -14.63 6.97 2.42
N PRO A 102 -15.04 7.29 1.19
CA PRO A 102 -14.27 7.94 0.12
C PRO A 102 -14.30 9.48 0.14
N ARG A 103 -14.89 10.10 1.15
CA ARG A 103 -15.04 11.56 1.21
C ARG A 103 -13.69 12.29 1.21
N ALA A 104 -12.73 11.79 1.96
CA ALA A 104 -11.39 12.37 2.10
C ALA A 104 -10.59 12.37 0.77
N LEU A 105 -11.02 11.60 -0.24
CA LEU A 105 -10.34 11.53 -1.54
C LEU A 105 -10.71 12.67 -2.51
N ARG A 106 -11.76 13.45 -2.24
CA ARG A 106 -12.40 14.33 -3.24
C ARG A 106 -11.53 15.48 -3.71
N ASP A 107 -10.77 16.06 -2.78
CA ASP A 107 -10.01 17.30 -3.03
C ASP A 107 -8.51 17.03 -3.16
N LEU A 108 -8.12 15.75 -3.28
CA LEU A 108 -6.74 15.37 -3.44
C LEU A 108 -6.27 15.57 -4.90
N PRO A 109 -5.02 15.97 -5.12
CA PRO A 109 -4.46 16.05 -6.46
C PRO A 109 -4.45 14.67 -7.13
N ARG A 110 -4.69 14.65 -8.44
CA ARG A 110 -4.75 13.40 -9.24
C ARG A 110 -3.48 12.57 -9.05
N PRO A 111 -3.58 11.29 -8.66
CA PRO A 111 -2.43 10.41 -8.46
C PRO A 111 -1.98 9.75 -9.77
N ASP A 112 -0.73 9.32 -9.82
CA ASP A 112 -0.21 8.42 -10.85
C ASP A 112 -0.56 6.97 -10.54
N SER A 113 -0.49 6.58 -9.26
CA SER A 113 -0.88 5.25 -8.80
C SER A 113 -1.58 5.30 -7.43
N ILE A 114 -2.41 4.28 -7.17
CA ILE A 114 -3.17 4.16 -5.92
C ILE A 114 -2.98 2.76 -5.35
N PHE A 115 -2.63 2.68 -4.08
CA PHE A 115 -2.80 1.48 -3.27
C PHE A 115 -4.06 1.59 -2.42
N VAL A 116 -4.85 0.53 -2.33
CA VAL A 116 -6.01 0.44 -1.45
C VAL A 116 -5.76 -0.71 -0.48
N GLY A 117 -5.41 -0.38 0.76
CA GLY A 117 -5.13 -1.33 1.83
C GLY A 117 -6.38 -1.71 2.62
N SER A 118 -7.35 -0.81 2.72
CA SER A 118 -8.63 -1.05 3.38
C SER A 118 -9.74 -0.19 2.76
N GLY A 119 -10.98 -0.54 3.06
CA GLY A 119 -12.16 0.16 2.58
C GLY A 119 -13.18 -0.75 1.91
N GLY A 120 -14.36 -0.21 1.66
CA GLY A 120 -15.46 -0.90 1.00
C GLY A 120 -15.40 -0.79 -0.53
N SER A 121 -16.43 -1.34 -1.19
CA SER A 121 -16.59 -1.26 -2.65
C SER A 121 -16.73 0.18 -3.16
N ASP A 122 -17.27 1.07 -2.36
CA ASP A 122 -17.41 2.51 -2.62
C ASP A 122 -16.03 3.23 -2.65
N VAL A 123 -15.12 2.85 -1.77
CA VAL A 123 -13.73 3.34 -1.76
C VAL A 123 -13.00 2.88 -3.03
N VAL A 124 -13.10 1.59 -3.37
CA VAL A 124 -12.51 1.05 -4.61
C VAL A 124 -13.07 1.76 -5.84
N ALA A 125 -14.39 1.97 -5.90
CA ALA A 125 -15.02 2.69 -7.00
C ALA A 125 -14.52 4.15 -7.10
N ALA A 126 -14.39 4.86 -5.99
CA ALA A 126 -13.85 6.21 -5.95
C ALA A 126 -12.39 6.24 -6.47
N CYS A 127 -11.55 5.32 -5.99
CA CYS A 127 -10.16 5.18 -6.45
C CYS A 127 -10.07 4.85 -7.94
N ALA A 128 -10.95 3.99 -8.47
CA ALA A 128 -10.98 3.65 -9.88
C ALA A 128 -11.28 4.87 -10.78
N HIS A 129 -12.02 5.86 -10.27
CA HIS A 129 -12.37 7.09 -10.99
C HIS A 129 -11.44 8.28 -10.69
N ALA A 130 -10.48 8.15 -9.78
CA ALA A 130 -9.54 9.22 -9.42
C ALA A 130 -8.54 9.58 -10.53
N GLY A 131 -8.52 8.81 -11.62
CA GLY A 131 -7.71 9.12 -12.82
C GLY A 131 -6.28 8.59 -12.79
N ALA A 132 -5.94 7.74 -11.83
CA ALA A 132 -4.65 7.05 -11.78
C ALA A 132 -4.41 6.17 -13.02
N THR A 133 -3.15 5.94 -13.36
CA THR A 133 -2.77 4.98 -14.40
C THR A 133 -2.66 3.56 -13.85
N ARG A 134 -2.46 3.42 -12.53
CA ARG A 134 -2.34 2.13 -11.83
C ARG A 134 -3.14 2.15 -10.53
N VAL A 135 -3.84 1.06 -10.26
CA VAL A 135 -4.55 0.84 -8.99
C VAL A 135 -4.22 -0.56 -8.50
N VAL A 136 -3.84 -0.69 -7.25
CA VAL A 136 -3.57 -1.98 -6.59
C VAL A 136 -4.42 -2.07 -5.34
N VAL A 137 -5.23 -3.11 -5.23
CA VAL A 137 -6.14 -3.34 -4.09
C VAL A 137 -5.75 -4.63 -3.39
N ALA A 138 -5.48 -4.56 -2.09
CA ALA A 138 -5.18 -5.71 -1.25
C ALA A 138 -6.47 -6.22 -0.59
N LEU A 139 -6.75 -7.50 -0.74
CA LEU A 139 -7.99 -8.12 -0.29
C LEU A 139 -7.69 -9.41 0.50
N ALA A 140 -8.13 -9.45 1.77
CA ALA A 140 -8.17 -10.68 2.55
C ALA A 140 -9.44 -11.49 2.29
N ALA A 141 -10.56 -10.82 1.94
CA ALA A 141 -11.85 -11.43 1.70
C ALA A 141 -12.04 -11.76 0.21
N LEU A 142 -12.18 -13.04 -0.14
CA LEU A 142 -12.29 -13.53 -1.52
C LEU A 142 -13.57 -13.06 -2.24
N ASP A 143 -14.67 -12.88 -1.52
CA ASP A 143 -15.93 -12.37 -2.05
C ASP A 143 -15.85 -10.92 -2.55
N ARG A 144 -14.84 -10.16 -2.13
CA ARG A 144 -14.57 -8.81 -2.63
C ARG A 144 -13.78 -8.77 -3.95
N VAL A 145 -13.17 -9.88 -4.35
CA VAL A 145 -12.33 -9.94 -5.56
C VAL A 145 -13.15 -9.66 -6.82
N GLY A 146 -14.30 -10.31 -6.98
CA GLY A 146 -15.19 -10.10 -8.12
C GLY A 146 -15.63 -8.64 -8.26
N PRO A 147 -16.29 -8.05 -7.25
CA PRO A 147 -16.70 -6.65 -7.26
C PRO A 147 -15.56 -5.66 -7.53
N THR A 148 -14.38 -5.88 -6.96
CA THR A 148 -13.19 -5.05 -7.20
C THR A 148 -12.75 -5.09 -8.66
N ARG A 149 -12.67 -6.29 -9.25
CA ARG A 149 -12.32 -6.45 -10.68
C ARG A 149 -13.32 -5.74 -11.59
N ASP A 150 -14.62 -5.86 -11.28
CA ASP A 150 -15.67 -5.26 -12.07
C ASP A 150 -15.66 -3.73 -11.98
N ALA A 151 -15.41 -3.16 -10.79
CA ALA A 151 -15.25 -1.73 -10.60
C ALA A 151 -14.07 -1.16 -11.40
N LEU A 152 -12.91 -1.82 -11.36
CA LEU A 152 -11.74 -1.39 -12.13
C LEU A 152 -11.97 -1.51 -13.64
N ARG A 153 -12.55 -2.62 -14.12
CA ARG A 153 -12.88 -2.81 -15.55
C ARG A 153 -13.88 -1.76 -16.05
N SER A 154 -14.91 -1.48 -15.27
CA SER A 154 -15.90 -0.45 -15.61
C SER A 154 -15.29 0.94 -15.71
N ALA A 155 -14.21 1.21 -14.98
CA ALA A 155 -13.43 2.45 -15.06
C ALA A 155 -12.34 2.43 -16.16
N GLY A 156 -12.31 1.39 -17.01
CA GLY A 156 -11.44 1.28 -18.19
C GLY A 156 -10.03 0.76 -17.90
N TYR A 157 -9.84 0.04 -16.79
CA TYR A 157 -8.56 -0.65 -16.50
C TYR A 157 -8.54 -2.05 -17.12
N GLU A 158 -7.37 -2.45 -17.60
CA GLU A 158 -7.02 -3.86 -17.70
C GLU A 158 -6.72 -4.38 -16.31
N VAL A 159 -7.21 -5.58 -15.97
CA VAL A 159 -7.20 -6.07 -14.58
C VAL A 159 -6.65 -7.47 -14.52
N GLU A 160 -5.73 -7.68 -13.60
CA GLU A 160 -5.26 -9.00 -13.19
C GLU A 160 -5.40 -9.19 -11.67
N GLY A 161 -5.29 -10.43 -11.21
CA GLY A 161 -5.27 -10.75 -9.79
C GLY A 161 -4.22 -11.82 -9.50
N VAL A 162 -3.57 -11.71 -8.35
CA VAL A 162 -2.64 -12.71 -7.84
C VAL A 162 -2.92 -12.95 -6.36
N GLN A 163 -2.95 -14.23 -5.95
CA GLN A 163 -2.96 -14.59 -4.55
C GLN A 163 -1.52 -14.76 -4.07
N ILE A 164 -1.22 -14.18 -2.93
CA ILE A 164 0.06 -14.30 -2.24
C ILE A 164 -0.19 -15.02 -0.92
N SER A 165 0.56 -16.07 -0.67
CA SER A 165 0.58 -16.81 0.58
C SER A 165 2.02 -16.99 1.00
N ALA A 166 2.42 -16.33 2.08
CA ALA A 166 3.76 -16.41 2.64
C ALA A 166 3.72 -17.29 3.89
N ASN A 167 4.51 -18.36 3.90
CA ASN A 167 4.69 -19.19 5.06
C ASN A 167 6.15 -19.06 5.53
N ARG A 168 6.34 -18.66 6.77
CA ARG A 168 7.69 -18.44 7.33
C ARG A 168 8.18 -19.65 8.08
N LEU A 169 9.48 -19.91 8.05
CA LEU A 169 10.09 -20.92 8.89
C LEU A 169 10.10 -20.41 10.34
N ALA A 170 9.58 -21.22 11.24
CA ALA A 170 9.64 -21.03 12.69
C ALA A 170 10.32 -22.23 13.34
N GLU A 171 11.17 -21.98 14.34
CA GLU A 171 11.84 -23.04 15.09
C GLU A 171 10.94 -23.60 16.18
N LEU A 172 10.98 -24.92 16.35
CA LEU A 172 10.33 -25.62 17.44
C LEU A 172 11.32 -25.80 18.61
N PRO A 173 10.81 -26.00 19.86
CA PRO A 173 11.67 -26.17 21.04
C PRO A 173 12.68 -27.32 20.96
N ASP A 174 12.44 -28.31 20.12
CA ASP A 174 13.32 -29.46 19.87
C ASP A 174 14.35 -29.21 18.74
N GLY A 175 14.39 -28.01 18.18
CA GLY A 175 15.27 -27.63 17.09
C GLY A 175 14.75 -27.99 15.69
N ALA A 176 13.57 -28.60 15.58
CA ALA A 176 12.92 -28.82 14.30
C ALA A 176 12.31 -27.51 13.76
N SER A 177 12.13 -27.43 12.44
CA SER A 177 11.47 -26.28 11.80
C SER A 177 10.06 -26.63 11.37
N ARG A 178 9.16 -25.69 11.50
CA ARG A 178 7.80 -25.74 10.93
C ARG A 178 7.56 -24.54 10.02
N LEU A 179 6.55 -24.66 9.16
CA LEU A 179 5.99 -23.49 8.47
C LEU A 179 4.94 -22.85 9.37
N ASP A 180 5.09 -21.56 9.59
CA ASP A 180 4.09 -20.71 10.25
C ASP A 180 3.30 -20.01 9.17
N ALA A 181 2.00 -20.31 9.07
CA ALA A 181 1.15 -19.83 7.99
C ALA A 181 0.67 -18.41 8.28
N ALA A 182 0.79 -17.55 7.28
CA ALA A 182 0.11 -16.26 7.27
C ALA A 182 -1.14 -16.33 6.40
N ASP A 183 -2.15 -15.53 6.72
CA ASP A 183 -3.38 -15.45 5.93
C ASP A 183 -3.06 -15.00 4.48
N PRO A 184 -3.62 -15.69 3.48
CA PRO A 184 -3.40 -15.33 2.10
C PRO A 184 -4.07 -14.00 1.76
N VAL A 185 -3.41 -13.19 0.94
CA VAL A 185 -3.93 -11.92 0.43
C VAL A 185 -4.05 -12.01 -1.09
N VAL A 186 -5.16 -11.53 -1.65
CA VAL A 186 -5.32 -11.34 -3.08
C VAL A 186 -5.02 -9.89 -3.42
N LEU A 187 -4.03 -9.66 -4.27
CA LEU A 187 -3.81 -8.37 -4.91
C LEU A 187 -4.55 -8.35 -6.25
N VAL A 188 -5.49 -7.41 -6.38
CA VAL A 188 -6.12 -7.08 -7.66
C VAL A 188 -5.46 -5.81 -8.17
N SER A 189 -4.84 -5.88 -9.34
CA SER A 189 -4.19 -4.73 -9.96
C SER A 189 -4.82 -4.35 -11.29
N GLY A 190 -5.03 -3.05 -11.49
CA GLY A 190 -5.54 -2.45 -12.71
C GLY A 190 -4.52 -1.47 -13.29
N TRP A 191 -4.42 -1.44 -14.63
CA TRP A 191 -3.61 -0.43 -15.34
C TRP A 191 -4.32 0.06 -16.58
N LYS A 192 -4.05 1.31 -16.95
CA LYS A 192 -4.52 1.90 -18.20
C LYS A 192 -3.40 1.86 -19.24
N LYS A 193 -3.72 1.42 -20.46
CA LYS A 193 -2.80 1.57 -21.59
C LYS A 193 -2.54 3.05 -21.83
N GLN A 194 -1.28 3.38 -22.01
CA GLN A 194 -0.86 4.71 -22.47
C GLN A 194 -1.15 4.85 -23.96
#